data_c6e68c8697ce52c6e1656b8c0e5a2618
#
_entry.id   c6e68c8697ce52c6e1656b8c0e5a2618
#
_cell.length_a   1.000
_cell.length_b   1.000
_cell.length_c   1.000
_cell.angle_alpha   90.00
_cell.angle_beta   90.00
_cell.angle_gamma   90.00
#
_symmetry.space_group_name_H-M   'P 1'
#
loop_
_entity.id
_entity.type
_entity.pdbx_description
1 polymer ?
#
loop_
_entity_poly.entity_id
_entity_poly.type
_entity_poly.pdbx_seq_one_letter_code
_entity_poly.pdbx_strand_id
1 'polypeptide(L)'
;MSKTVLRHRPLARVAAVALAACLAWAAALPLAQAGAVQDRVKQTGVLRVCIWPDYYGVTYRNPRTQQLVGIDIDLSAELARDLGVKLQYVDSSFVALVDDVKADRCDVAMFAVGMLAQRKEHLRFSRPYMQSDIYAVSTKSNRVVRKWADIDQPGVMVAVQAGTFMEPVMGATLKNAKLVSVKPPATRERELEAGRVDVFMTDYPYSRRLLDNADWATLIAPPAPFNVLPYGYAVKPGDAEWLVAVDQFVQRIQRDGRLDTAARRHGLGAIVVR
;
A
#
# COMPACT_ATOMS: atom_id res chain seq x y z
N MET A 1 31.03 33.68 -81.24
CA MET A 1 29.82 32.92 -80.93
C MET A 1 30.18 31.91 -79.83
N SER A 2 30.01 32.25 -78.57
CA SER A 2 30.35 31.35 -77.50
C SER A 2 29.09 31.05 -76.68
N LYS A 3 28.67 29.79 -76.59
CA LYS A 3 27.49 29.37 -75.86
C LYS A 3 27.87 29.05 -74.41
N THR A 4 27.36 29.83 -73.48
CA THR A 4 27.47 29.58 -72.03
C THR A 4 26.39 28.56 -71.61
N VAL A 5 26.85 27.41 -71.13
CA VAL A 5 25.95 26.38 -70.54
C VAL A 5 25.85 26.60 -69.03
N LEU A 6 24.69 26.97 -68.60
CA LEU A 6 24.36 27.04 -67.15
C LEU A 6 24.16 25.61 -66.60
N ARG A 7 25.00 25.19 -65.64
CA ARG A 7 24.80 23.97 -64.86
C ARG A 7 23.99 24.32 -63.59
N HIS A 8 22.73 23.95 -63.61
CA HIS A 8 21.94 23.90 -62.36
C HIS A 8 22.05 22.52 -61.74
N ARG A 9 22.34 22.49 -60.47
CA ARG A 9 22.04 21.48 -59.39
C ARG A 9 23.25 21.06 -58.58
N PRO A 10 23.06 21.11 -57.20
CA PRO A 10 22.37 20.02 -56.46
C PRO A 10 21.70 20.43 -55.14
N LEU A 11 20.81 21.39 -55.08
CA LEU A 11 20.15 21.78 -53.82
C LEU A 11 18.89 20.96 -53.46
N ALA A 12 18.27 20.29 -54.44
CA ALA A 12 17.04 19.52 -54.22
C ALA A 12 17.26 18.15 -53.55
N ARG A 13 18.46 17.57 -53.63
CA ARG A 13 18.74 16.25 -53.02
C ARG A 13 19.08 16.34 -51.53
N VAL A 14 19.60 17.44 -51.05
CA VAL A 14 19.95 17.64 -49.62
C VAL A 14 18.69 17.86 -48.79
N ALA A 15 17.68 18.56 -49.32
CA ALA A 15 16.42 18.80 -48.63
C ALA A 15 15.58 17.51 -48.42
N ALA A 16 15.60 16.58 -49.37
CA ALA A 16 14.87 15.31 -49.28
C ALA A 16 15.44 14.35 -48.22
N VAL A 17 16.77 14.33 -48.05
CA VAL A 17 17.45 13.49 -47.04
C VAL A 17 17.24 14.04 -45.64
N ALA A 18 17.23 15.36 -45.46
CA ALA A 18 16.97 15.97 -44.16
C ALA A 18 15.51 15.74 -43.67
N LEU A 19 14.54 15.76 -44.60
CA LEU A 19 13.11 15.50 -44.22
C LEU A 19 12.88 14.03 -43.86
N ALA A 20 13.57 13.09 -44.52
CA ALA A 20 13.47 11.66 -44.17
C ALA A 20 14.11 11.32 -42.83
N ALA A 21 15.20 12.01 -42.44
CA ALA A 21 15.83 11.84 -41.12
C ALA A 21 15.00 12.39 -39.98
N CYS A 22 14.27 13.49 -40.14
CA CYS A 22 13.37 14.03 -39.15
C CYS A 22 12.12 13.17 -38.91
N LEU A 23 11.60 12.50 -39.95
CA LEU A 23 10.47 11.56 -39.84
C LEU A 23 10.87 10.23 -39.19
N ALA A 24 12.11 9.79 -39.31
CA ALA A 24 12.59 8.59 -38.63
C ALA A 24 12.81 8.78 -37.12
N TRP A 25 13.11 10.00 -36.66
CA TRP A 25 13.27 10.29 -35.24
C TRP A 25 11.92 10.51 -34.48
N ALA A 26 10.86 10.87 -35.20
CA ALA A 26 9.53 11.02 -34.60
C ALA A 26 8.87 9.65 -34.28
N ALA A 27 9.35 8.55 -34.82
CA ALA A 27 8.82 7.19 -34.63
C ALA A 27 9.42 6.46 -33.40
N ALA A 28 10.39 7.05 -32.70
CA ALA A 28 11.06 6.45 -31.55
C ALA A 28 10.62 7.05 -30.20
N LEU A 29 9.36 7.52 -30.10
CA LEU A 29 8.75 7.74 -28.80
C LEU A 29 8.58 6.34 -28.18
N PRO A 30 9.11 6.06 -26.96
CA PRO A 30 8.80 4.82 -26.29
C PRO A 30 7.29 4.79 -26.12
N LEU A 31 6.62 3.89 -26.83
CA LEU A 31 5.26 3.48 -26.48
C LEU A 31 5.34 3.09 -25.02
N ALA A 32 4.76 3.91 -24.14
CA ALA A 32 4.55 3.49 -22.77
C ALA A 32 3.89 2.11 -22.85
N GLN A 33 4.59 1.07 -22.36
CA GLN A 33 4.10 -0.30 -22.43
C GLN A 33 2.88 -0.41 -21.51
N ALA A 34 1.72 0.01 -22.03
CA ALA A 34 0.45 -0.23 -21.37
C ALA A 34 0.29 -1.77 -21.27
N GLY A 35 0.00 -2.26 -20.07
CA GLY A 35 -0.22 -3.69 -19.85
C GLY A 35 1.03 -4.53 -19.57
N ALA A 36 2.24 -3.95 -19.47
CA ALA A 36 3.48 -4.69 -19.26
C ALA A 36 3.45 -5.63 -18.05
N VAL A 37 2.85 -5.22 -16.94
CA VAL A 37 2.72 -6.06 -15.75
C VAL A 37 1.73 -7.21 -16.00
N GLN A 38 0.58 -6.93 -16.60
CA GLN A 38 -0.41 -7.95 -16.89
C GLN A 38 0.12 -8.99 -17.86
N ASP A 39 0.84 -8.57 -18.93
CA ASP A 39 1.45 -9.47 -19.90
C ASP A 39 2.54 -10.33 -19.26
N ARG A 40 3.38 -9.74 -18.43
CA ARG A 40 4.39 -10.49 -17.67
C ARG A 40 3.74 -11.52 -16.76
N VAL A 41 2.69 -11.14 -15.99
CA VAL A 41 1.97 -12.06 -15.11
C VAL A 41 1.39 -13.24 -15.89
N LYS A 42 0.78 -12.98 -17.05
CA LYS A 42 0.26 -14.04 -17.93
C LYS A 42 1.36 -14.92 -18.50
N GLN A 43 2.47 -14.34 -19.00
CA GLN A 43 3.60 -15.07 -19.58
C GLN A 43 4.33 -15.94 -18.55
N THR A 44 4.58 -15.41 -17.35
CA THR A 44 5.27 -16.16 -16.29
C THR A 44 4.36 -17.12 -15.54
N GLY A 45 3.04 -16.94 -15.61
CA GLY A 45 2.07 -17.66 -14.81
C GLY A 45 2.16 -17.38 -13.32
N VAL A 46 2.76 -16.23 -12.91
CA VAL A 46 2.98 -15.89 -11.51
C VAL A 46 2.58 -14.44 -11.22
N LEU A 47 1.72 -14.24 -10.21
CA LEU A 47 1.41 -12.96 -9.60
C LEU A 47 2.27 -12.78 -8.33
N ARG A 48 3.08 -11.73 -8.29
CA ARG A 48 3.88 -11.37 -7.11
C ARG A 48 3.12 -10.33 -6.28
N VAL A 49 2.87 -10.63 -5.02
CA VAL A 49 2.11 -9.76 -4.11
C VAL A 49 2.99 -9.33 -2.95
N CYS A 50 3.24 -8.04 -2.81
CA CYS A 50 3.86 -7.47 -1.62
C CYS A 50 2.90 -7.54 -0.45
N ILE A 51 3.39 -8.03 0.70
CA ILE A 51 2.67 -8.12 1.97
C ILE A 51 3.53 -7.59 3.12
N TRP A 52 2.90 -7.15 4.21
CA TRP A 52 3.59 -6.93 5.47
C TRP A 52 3.27 -8.10 6.43
N PRO A 53 4.21 -9.04 6.66
CA PRO A 53 3.91 -10.29 7.35
C PRO A 53 3.58 -10.15 8.84
N ASP A 54 3.77 -8.95 9.43
CA ASP A 54 3.44 -8.67 10.82
C ASP A 54 2.06 -8.01 11.00
N TYR A 55 1.25 -7.93 9.93
CA TYR A 55 -0.02 -7.20 9.98
C TYR A 55 -1.18 -8.11 10.40
N TYR A 56 -1.50 -8.09 11.69
CA TYR A 56 -2.62 -8.84 12.25
C TYR A 56 -3.94 -8.56 11.52
N GLY A 57 -4.67 -9.65 11.23
CA GLY A 57 -5.96 -9.60 10.53
C GLY A 57 -5.88 -9.36 9.03
N VAL A 58 -4.74 -8.89 8.51
CA VAL A 58 -4.56 -8.48 7.10
C VAL A 58 -3.63 -9.42 6.34
N THR A 59 -2.35 -9.54 6.75
CA THR A 59 -1.34 -10.37 6.07
C THR A 59 -0.37 -11.00 7.08
N TYR A 60 -0.89 -11.49 8.19
CA TYR A 60 -0.09 -12.01 9.29
C TYR A 60 0.53 -13.36 8.98
N ARG A 61 1.85 -13.49 9.19
CA ARG A 61 2.57 -14.75 9.18
C ARG A 61 2.74 -15.28 10.61
N ASN A 62 2.16 -16.43 10.88
CA ASN A 62 2.34 -17.07 12.18
C ASN A 62 3.82 -17.49 12.35
N PRO A 63 4.54 -17.00 13.36
CA PRO A 63 5.97 -17.26 13.50
C PRO A 63 6.29 -18.73 13.80
N ARG A 64 5.34 -19.49 14.34
CA ARG A 64 5.52 -20.91 14.67
C ARG A 64 5.26 -21.84 13.46
N THR A 65 4.18 -21.57 12.72
CA THR A 65 3.75 -22.44 11.63
C THR A 65 4.15 -21.92 10.25
N GLN A 66 4.62 -20.68 10.15
CA GLN A 66 4.93 -19.94 8.92
C GLN A 66 3.71 -19.76 8.00
N GLN A 67 2.52 -20.10 8.46
CA GLN A 67 1.28 -19.91 7.71
C GLN A 67 0.90 -18.44 7.64
N LEU A 68 0.54 -17.99 6.45
CA LEU A 68 -0.04 -16.67 6.21
C LEU A 68 -1.56 -16.73 6.41
N VAL A 69 -2.09 -15.76 7.14
CA VAL A 69 -3.52 -15.60 7.40
C VAL A 69 -3.92 -14.13 7.36
N GLY A 70 -5.13 -13.85 6.92
CA GLY A 70 -5.68 -12.50 6.91
C GLY A 70 -6.52 -12.22 5.68
N ILE A 71 -7.23 -11.10 5.69
CA ILE A 71 -8.17 -10.75 4.63
C ILE A 71 -7.46 -10.61 3.27
N ASP A 72 -6.27 -9.97 3.24
CA ASP A 72 -5.55 -9.76 1.98
C ASP A 72 -4.80 -11.02 1.51
N ILE A 73 -4.57 -11.99 2.39
CA ILE A 73 -4.12 -13.33 1.98
C ILE A 73 -5.25 -14.03 1.23
N ASP A 74 -6.48 -14.03 1.77
CA ASP A 74 -7.63 -14.61 1.09
C ASP A 74 -7.92 -13.91 -0.24
N LEU A 75 -7.94 -12.57 -0.26
CA LEU A 75 -8.27 -11.79 -1.44
C LEU A 75 -7.17 -11.82 -2.52
N SER A 76 -5.90 -11.92 -2.15
CA SER A 76 -4.83 -12.09 -3.13
C SER A 76 -4.89 -13.48 -3.81
N ALA A 77 -5.31 -14.51 -3.07
CA ALA A 77 -5.57 -15.83 -3.66
C ALA A 77 -6.74 -15.78 -4.65
N GLU A 78 -7.80 -14.98 -4.36
CA GLU A 78 -8.90 -14.74 -5.29
C GLU A 78 -8.44 -14.00 -6.55
N LEU A 79 -7.58 -12.98 -6.42
CA LEU A 79 -7.01 -12.27 -7.56
C LEU A 79 -6.18 -13.20 -8.45
N ALA A 80 -5.31 -14.01 -7.86
CA ALA A 80 -4.52 -14.99 -8.61
C ALA A 80 -5.40 -16.04 -9.33
N ARG A 81 -6.49 -16.48 -8.68
CA ARG A 81 -7.48 -17.37 -9.29
C ARG A 81 -8.20 -16.71 -10.46
N ASP A 82 -8.66 -15.47 -10.31
CA ASP A 82 -9.31 -14.71 -11.38
C ASP A 82 -8.38 -14.52 -12.60
N LEU A 83 -7.07 -14.42 -12.36
CA LEU A 83 -6.06 -14.30 -13.41
C LEU A 83 -5.59 -15.66 -13.98
N GLY A 84 -5.92 -16.78 -13.33
CA GLY A 84 -5.49 -18.13 -13.73
C GLY A 84 -4.00 -18.38 -13.52
N VAL A 85 -3.36 -17.75 -12.51
CA VAL A 85 -1.91 -17.80 -12.27
C VAL A 85 -1.58 -18.27 -10.85
N LYS A 86 -0.32 -18.64 -10.62
CA LYS A 86 0.21 -18.94 -9.29
C LYS A 86 0.45 -17.64 -8.50
N LEU A 87 0.32 -17.74 -7.18
CA LEU A 87 0.57 -16.65 -6.25
C LEU A 87 1.94 -16.80 -5.61
N GLN A 88 2.70 -15.71 -5.56
CA GLN A 88 3.96 -15.60 -4.84
C GLN A 88 3.92 -14.37 -3.93
N TYR A 89 4.16 -14.56 -2.64
CA TYR A 89 4.28 -13.45 -1.71
C TYR A 89 5.70 -12.92 -1.65
N VAL A 90 5.81 -11.59 -1.53
CA VAL A 90 7.05 -10.85 -1.34
C VAL A 90 6.92 -10.08 -0.03
N ASP A 91 7.78 -10.41 0.93
CA ASP A 91 7.80 -9.69 2.20
C ASP A 91 8.27 -8.25 1.99
N SER A 92 7.50 -7.32 2.52
CA SER A 92 7.69 -5.87 2.45
C SER A 92 7.34 -5.23 3.80
N SER A 93 7.22 -3.92 3.83
CA SER A 93 6.79 -3.15 4.99
C SER A 93 6.22 -1.80 4.56
N PHE A 94 5.58 -1.06 5.46
CA PHE A 94 5.13 0.30 5.13
C PHE A 94 6.28 1.26 4.80
N VAL A 95 7.48 1.03 5.36
CA VAL A 95 8.70 1.80 5.04
C VAL A 95 9.21 1.48 3.63
N ALA A 96 9.22 0.19 3.27
CA ALA A 96 9.76 -0.28 1.99
C ALA A 96 8.75 -0.22 0.82
N LEU A 97 7.45 -0.05 1.12
CA LEU A 97 6.35 -0.15 0.16
C LEU A 97 6.60 0.55 -1.17
N VAL A 98 6.96 1.83 -1.11
CA VAL A 98 7.12 2.66 -2.32
C VAL A 98 8.28 2.16 -3.16
N ASP A 99 9.41 1.86 -2.53
CA ASP A 99 10.62 1.39 -3.20
C ASP A 99 10.42 -0.01 -3.78
N ASP A 100 9.78 -0.92 -3.04
CA ASP A 100 9.50 -2.28 -3.49
C ASP A 100 8.61 -2.32 -4.73
N VAL A 101 7.52 -1.54 -4.73
CA VAL A 101 6.61 -1.45 -5.87
C VAL A 101 7.28 -0.77 -7.06
N LYS A 102 8.03 0.32 -6.85
CA LYS A 102 8.74 1.03 -7.92
C LYS A 102 9.86 0.21 -8.55
N ALA A 103 10.54 -0.61 -7.74
CA ALA A 103 11.61 -1.50 -8.19
C ALA A 103 11.09 -2.83 -8.81
N ASP A 104 9.78 -2.96 -9.05
CA ASP A 104 9.16 -4.16 -9.61
C ASP A 104 9.43 -5.45 -8.80
N ARG A 105 9.63 -5.33 -7.48
CA ARG A 105 9.74 -6.51 -6.60
C ARG A 105 8.42 -7.27 -6.51
N CYS A 106 7.31 -6.57 -6.60
CA CYS A 106 5.97 -7.15 -6.68
C CYS A 106 5.12 -6.41 -7.72
N ASP A 107 4.02 -7.02 -8.10
CA ASP A 107 3.10 -6.53 -9.13
C ASP A 107 1.99 -5.69 -8.54
N VAL A 108 1.64 -6.01 -7.31
CA VAL A 108 0.63 -5.31 -6.51
C VAL A 108 0.98 -5.43 -5.03
N ALA A 109 0.75 -4.37 -4.26
CA ALA A 109 0.83 -4.41 -2.82
C ALA A 109 -0.57 -4.58 -2.22
N MET A 110 -0.77 -5.67 -1.46
CA MET A 110 -2.05 -6.04 -0.85
C MET A 110 -1.84 -6.28 0.65
N PHE A 111 -1.86 -5.19 1.43
CA PHE A 111 -1.77 -5.22 2.90
C PHE A 111 -2.39 -3.97 3.53
N ALA A 112 -3.68 -3.73 3.22
CA ALA A 112 -4.47 -2.59 3.70
C ALA A 112 -3.70 -1.26 3.57
N VAL A 113 -3.22 -0.97 2.35
CA VAL A 113 -2.38 0.20 2.09
C VAL A 113 -3.23 1.47 2.15
N GLY A 114 -2.98 2.30 3.15
CA GLY A 114 -3.65 3.59 3.30
C GLY A 114 -3.36 4.54 2.12
N MET A 115 -4.41 5.15 1.58
CA MET A 115 -4.36 6.00 0.38
C MET A 115 -3.91 7.43 0.71
N LEU A 116 -2.75 7.58 1.35
CA LEU A 116 -2.14 8.87 1.71
C LEU A 116 -1.77 9.69 0.46
N ALA A 117 -1.89 11.03 0.56
CA ALA A 117 -1.49 11.95 -0.49
C ALA A 117 -0.03 11.72 -0.92
N GLN A 118 0.89 11.63 0.03
CA GLN A 118 2.31 11.35 -0.23
C GLN A 118 2.54 10.02 -0.99
N ARG A 119 1.78 8.97 -0.68
CA ARG A 119 1.88 7.70 -1.41
C ARG A 119 1.33 7.81 -2.84
N LYS A 120 0.28 8.62 -3.06
CA LYS A 120 -0.32 8.84 -4.38
C LYS A 120 0.63 9.58 -5.35
N GLU A 121 1.62 10.29 -4.84
CA GLU A 121 2.69 10.87 -5.67
C GLU A 121 3.54 9.79 -6.35
N HIS A 122 3.72 8.65 -5.70
CA HIS A 122 4.62 7.58 -6.12
C HIS A 122 3.93 6.30 -6.57
N LEU A 123 2.69 6.08 -6.18
CA LEU A 123 1.91 4.86 -6.44
C LEU A 123 0.56 5.21 -7.06
N ARG A 124 -0.08 4.18 -7.65
CA ARG A 124 -1.48 4.25 -8.07
C ARG A 124 -2.29 3.25 -7.25
N PHE A 125 -3.55 3.59 -6.99
CA PHE A 125 -4.42 2.82 -6.10
C PHE A 125 -5.67 2.37 -6.82
N SER A 126 -6.13 1.16 -6.51
CA SER A 126 -7.50 0.73 -6.80
C SER A 126 -8.50 1.61 -6.05
N ARG A 127 -9.79 1.45 -6.35
CA ARG A 127 -10.85 1.92 -5.45
C ARG A 127 -10.65 1.36 -4.05
N PRO A 128 -11.13 2.05 -2.99
CA PRO A 128 -11.04 1.54 -1.64
C PRO A 128 -11.93 0.29 -1.47
N TYR A 129 -11.43 -0.68 -0.68
CA TYR A 129 -12.17 -1.88 -0.29
C TYR A 129 -12.44 -1.93 1.21
N MET A 130 -11.65 -1.23 1.99
CA MET A 130 -11.83 -1.01 3.43
C MET A 130 -11.47 0.42 3.79
N GLN A 131 -11.81 0.83 5.00
CA GLN A 131 -11.33 2.07 5.63
C GLN A 131 -11.19 1.88 7.12
N SER A 132 -10.27 2.59 7.75
CA SER A 132 -10.09 2.52 9.20
C SER A 132 -9.76 3.87 9.79
N ASP A 133 -10.16 4.05 11.03
CA ASP A 133 -9.70 5.13 11.88
C ASP A 133 -8.44 4.72 12.66
N ILE A 134 -7.87 5.66 13.40
CA ILE A 134 -6.77 5.43 14.33
C ILE A 134 -7.34 5.11 15.71
N TYR A 135 -6.81 4.07 16.32
CA TYR A 135 -7.10 3.63 17.68
C TYR A 135 -5.81 3.64 18.51
N ALA A 136 -5.94 3.73 19.81
CA ALA A 136 -4.82 3.61 20.72
C ALA A 136 -4.90 2.27 21.48
N VAL A 137 -3.77 1.68 21.75
CA VAL A 137 -3.64 0.51 22.63
C VAL A 137 -2.71 0.84 23.78
N SER A 138 -3.17 0.53 24.99
CA SER A 138 -2.40 0.64 26.22
C SER A 138 -2.47 -0.66 27.01
N THR A 139 -1.78 -0.76 28.15
CA THR A 139 -1.96 -1.89 29.06
C THR A 139 -3.12 -1.70 29.99
N LYS A 140 -3.78 -2.79 30.42
CA LYS A 140 -4.86 -2.74 31.42
C LYS A 140 -4.40 -2.15 32.77
N SER A 141 -3.10 -2.26 33.07
CA SER A 141 -2.48 -1.73 34.30
C SER A 141 -2.04 -0.27 34.17
N ASN A 142 -2.06 0.30 32.95
CA ASN A 142 -1.61 1.68 32.75
C ASN A 142 -2.50 2.67 33.51
N ARG A 143 -1.87 3.58 34.24
CA ARG A 143 -2.54 4.63 35.02
C ARG A 143 -2.39 6.03 34.43
N VAL A 144 -1.52 6.17 33.41
CA VAL A 144 -1.21 7.44 32.74
C VAL A 144 -2.20 7.69 31.60
N VAL A 145 -2.37 6.71 30.69
CA VAL A 145 -3.25 6.83 29.51
C VAL A 145 -4.40 5.82 29.64
N ARG A 146 -5.59 6.28 30.00
CA ARG A 146 -6.79 5.46 30.19
C ARG A 146 -7.93 5.79 29.23
N LYS A 147 -7.92 6.98 28.65
CA LYS A 147 -8.89 7.49 27.67
C LYS A 147 -8.17 8.31 26.62
N TRP A 148 -8.84 8.58 25.50
CA TRP A 148 -8.25 9.31 24.36
C TRP A 148 -7.67 10.68 24.74
N ALA A 149 -8.35 11.42 25.62
CA ALA A 149 -7.91 12.74 26.09
C ALA A 149 -6.60 12.72 26.90
N ASP A 150 -6.19 11.56 27.40
CA ASP A 150 -4.95 11.42 28.18
C ASP A 150 -3.71 11.25 27.26
N ILE A 151 -3.90 11.02 25.96
CA ILE A 151 -2.82 10.68 25.02
C ILE A 151 -1.87 11.87 24.80
N ASP A 152 -2.43 13.08 24.57
CA ASP A 152 -1.61 14.27 24.31
C ASP A 152 -1.36 15.08 25.58
N GLN A 153 -0.71 14.48 26.57
CA GLN A 153 -0.32 15.16 27.81
C GLN A 153 1.20 15.25 27.93
N PRO A 154 1.74 16.27 28.64
CA PRO A 154 3.17 16.37 28.92
C PRO A 154 3.70 15.11 29.60
N GLY A 155 4.81 14.59 29.08
CA GLY A 155 5.47 13.39 29.59
C GLY A 155 4.95 12.07 29.04
N VAL A 156 3.82 12.05 28.32
CA VAL A 156 3.31 10.84 27.67
C VAL A 156 4.15 10.48 26.43
N MET A 157 4.49 9.21 26.31
CA MET A 157 5.22 8.61 25.19
C MET A 157 4.26 7.84 24.30
N VAL A 158 4.06 8.31 23.05
CA VAL A 158 3.12 7.73 22.07
C VAL A 158 3.90 7.04 20.97
N ALA A 159 3.78 5.72 20.84
CA ALA A 159 4.43 4.98 19.79
C ALA A 159 3.59 4.85 18.52
N VAL A 160 4.25 4.90 17.37
CA VAL A 160 3.70 4.54 16.06
C VAL A 160 4.65 3.59 15.33
N GLN A 161 4.12 2.72 14.47
CA GLN A 161 4.97 1.95 13.57
C GLN A 161 5.44 2.87 12.44
N ALA A 162 6.75 2.91 12.20
CA ALA A 162 7.35 3.71 11.14
C ALA A 162 6.73 3.40 9.76
N GLY A 163 6.52 4.44 8.96
CA GLY A 163 5.96 4.36 7.62
C GLY A 163 4.44 4.13 7.55
N THR A 164 3.76 3.86 8.69
CA THR A 164 2.29 3.80 8.71
C THR A 164 1.67 5.18 8.62
N PHE A 165 0.38 5.26 8.32
CA PHE A 165 -0.33 6.54 8.27
C PHE A 165 -0.47 7.22 9.65
N MET A 166 -0.34 6.45 10.73
CA MET A 166 -0.35 7.00 12.10
C MET A 166 0.82 7.95 12.33
N GLU A 167 1.98 7.70 11.71
CA GLU A 167 3.19 8.51 11.94
C GLU A 167 2.99 9.98 11.55
N PRO A 168 2.64 10.35 10.30
CA PRO A 168 2.39 11.74 9.95
C PRO A 168 1.16 12.33 10.63
N VAL A 169 0.10 11.56 10.85
CA VAL A 169 -1.11 12.06 11.51
C VAL A 169 -0.83 12.41 12.96
N MET A 170 -0.21 11.53 13.72
CA MET A 170 0.11 11.80 15.13
C MET A 170 1.19 12.87 15.26
N GLY A 171 2.16 12.90 14.34
CA GLY A 171 3.17 13.98 14.28
C GLY A 171 2.58 15.38 14.09
N ALA A 172 1.48 15.48 13.33
CA ALA A 172 0.76 16.74 13.13
C ALA A 172 -0.22 17.07 14.27
N THR A 173 -0.68 16.05 15.01
CA THR A 173 -1.75 16.19 16.02
C THR A 173 -1.23 16.43 17.41
N LEU A 174 -0.18 15.69 17.83
CA LEU A 174 0.37 15.79 19.18
C LEU A 174 1.07 17.13 19.39
N LYS A 175 0.77 17.78 20.50
CA LYS A 175 1.35 19.07 20.89
C LYS A 175 2.20 18.98 22.16
N ASN A 176 1.84 18.09 23.09
CA ASN A 176 2.40 17.97 24.42
C ASN A 176 3.10 16.61 24.62
N ALA A 177 2.56 15.55 24.07
CA ALA A 177 3.14 14.20 24.16
C ALA A 177 4.30 14.02 23.18
N LYS A 178 5.20 13.08 23.50
CA LYS A 178 6.34 12.73 22.64
C LYS A 178 5.99 11.57 21.71
N LEU A 179 6.10 11.79 20.40
CA LEU A 179 5.96 10.74 19.40
C LEU A 179 7.24 9.89 19.30
N VAL A 180 7.08 8.56 19.29
CA VAL A 180 8.15 7.58 19.13
C VAL A 180 7.86 6.73 17.89
N SER A 181 8.64 6.92 16.83
CA SER A 181 8.57 6.10 15.62
C SER A 181 9.36 4.81 15.81
N VAL A 182 8.66 3.67 15.85
CA VAL A 182 9.25 2.35 16.09
C VAL A 182 9.55 1.68 14.75
N LYS A 183 10.81 1.29 14.56
CA LYS A 183 11.32 0.61 13.35
C LYS A 183 11.69 -0.85 13.65
N PRO A 184 11.55 -1.78 12.70
CA PRO A 184 12.07 -3.12 12.86
C PRO A 184 13.58 -3.12 13.21
N PRO A 185 14.03 -4.07 14.05
CA PRO A 185 13.32 -5.21 14.62
C PRO A 185 12.51 -4.92 15.88
N ALA A 186 12.48 -3.68 16.37
CA ALA A 186 11.65 -3.30 17.51
C ALA A 186 10.15 -3.30 17.12
N THR A 187 9.28 -3.60 18.08
CA THR A 187 7.82 -3.59 17.91
C THR A 187 7.16 -2.70 18.95
N ARG A 188 6.06 -2.06 18.59
CA ARG A 188 5.29 -1.18 19.49
C ARG A 188 4.84 -1.90 20.74
N GLU A 189 4.47 -3.17 20.61
CA GLU A 189 4.03 -4.04 21.68
C GLU A 189 5.14 -4.21 22.72
N ARG A 190 6.35 -4.55 22.30
CA ARG A 190 7.53 -4.71 23.17
C ARG A 190 7.92 -3.40 23.84
N GLU A 191 7.78 -2.27 23.13
CA GLU A 191 8.03 -0.94 23.72
C GLU A 191 7.03 -0.63 24.81
N LEU A 192 5.74 -0.96 24.60
CA LEU A 192 4.66 -0.77 25.56
C LEU A 192 4.78 -1.72 26.75
N GLU A 193 4.99 -3.01 26.52
CA GLU A 193 5.15 -4.03 27.58
C GLU A 193 6.38 -3.74 28.48
N ALA A 194 7.45 -3.19 27.89
CA ALA A 194 8.64 -2.79 28.63
C ALA A 194 8.50 -1.42 29.33
N GLY A 195 7.37 -0.75 29.22
CA GLY A 195 7.12 0.58 29.82
C GLY A 195 7.96 1.71 29.22
N ARG A 196 8.50 1.54 28.03
CA ARG A 196 9.24 2.61 27.32
C ARG A 196 8.33 3.58 26.58
N VAL A 197 7.10 3.18 26.34
CA VAL A 197 6.00 4.05 25.87
C VAL A 197 4.74 3.78 26.69
N ASP A 198 3.83 4.75 26.76
CA ASP A 198 2.60 4.65 27.51
C ASP A 198 1.43 4.09 26.68
N VAL A 199 1.51 4.30 25.37
CA VAL A 199 0.45 3.94 24.42
C VAL A 199 1.05 3.80 23.04
N PHE A 200 0.46 2.95 22.20
CA PHE A 200 0.77 2.97 20.77
C PHE A 200 -0.48 3.14 19.94
N MET A 201 -0.31 3.80 18.77
CA MET A 201 -1.38 4.00 17.82
C MET A 201 -1.40 2.88 16.79
N THR A 202 -2.61 2.49 16.40
CA THR A 202 -2.87 1.43 15.43
C THR A 202 -4.19 1.67 14.71
N ASP A 203 -4.58 0.72 13.86
CA ASP A 203 -5.85 0.74 13.17
C ASP A 203 -6.80 -0.37 13.64
N TYR A 204 -8.00 -0.43 13.06
CA TYR A 204 -9.01 -1.41 13.45
C TYR A 204 -8.55 -2.86 13.22
N PRO A 205 -8.02 -3.26 12.04
CA PRO A 205 -7.61 -4.65 11.80
C PRO A 205 -6.60 -5.15 12.82
N TYR A 206 -5.55 -4.37 13.05
CA TYR A 206 -4.49 -4.72 13.98
C TYR A 206 -5.00 -4.78 15.42
N SER A 207 -5.76 -3.77 15.86
CA SER A 207 -6.28 -3.70 17.23
C SER A 207 -7.21 -4.87 17.56
N ARG A 208 -8.12 -5.22 16.67
CA ARG A 208 -9.04 -6.35 16.87
C ARG A 208 -8.29 -7.66 17.11
N ARG A 209 -7.34 -7.96 16.21
CA ARG A 209 -6.59 -9.21 16.31
C ARG A 209 -5.59 -9.23 17.47
N LEU A 210 -5.04 -8.06 17.83
CA LEU A 210 -4.19 -7.96 19.01
C LEU A 210 -4.95 -8.28 20.28
N LEU A 211 -6.14 -7.72 20.47
CA LEU A 211 -6.98 -7.99 21.64
C LEU A 211 -7.37 -9.45 21.79
N ASP A 212 -7.51 -10.18 20.69
CA ASP A 212 -7.77 -11.63 20.72
C ASP A 212 -6.57 -12.46 21.22
N ASN A 213 -5.35 -11.90 21.20
CA ASN A 213 -4.11 -12.63 21.50
C ASN A 213 -3.28 -12.01 22.64
N ALA A 214 -3.68 -10.88 23.20
CA ALA A 214 -2.92 -10.14 24.20
C ALA A 214 -3.82 -9.73 25.39
N ASP A 215 -3.87 -10.58 26.41
CA ASP A 215 -4.72 -10.37 27.58
C ASP A 215 -4.36 -9.09 28.37
N TRP A 216 -3.12 -8.61 28.22
CA TRP A 216 -2.65 -7.38 28.88
C TRP A 216 -3.17 -6.10 28.20
N ALA A 217 -3.60 -6.18 26.94
CA ALA A 217 -3.94 -5.03 26.12
C ALA A 217 -5.34 -4.49 26.43
N THR A 218 -5.49 -3.18 26.27
CA THR A 218 -6.77 -2.48 26.29
C THR A 218 -6.84 -1.50 25.13
N LEU A 219 -8.00 -1.43 24.47
CA LEU A 219 -8.26 -0.50 23.37
C LEU A 219 -8.81 0.82 23.89
N ILE A 220 -8.30 1.91 23.37
CA ILE A 220 -8.79 3.26 23.59
C ILE A 220 -9.23 3.81 22.23
N ALA A 221 -10.54 3.90 22.01
CA ALA A 221 -11.10 4.46 20.80
C ALA A 221 -11.18 5.99 20.87
N PRO A 222 -11.08 6.71 19.75
CA PRO A 222 -11.40 8.12 19.72
C PRO A 222 -12.90 8.33 19.99
N PRO A 223 -13.30 9.46 20.62
CA PRO A 223 -14.70 9.73 20.97
C PRO A 223 -15.60 10.01 19.77
N ALA A 224 -15.01 10.32 18.63
CA ALA A 224 -15.64 10.56 17.34
C ALA A 224 -14.66 10.16 16.23
N PRO A 225 -15.06 10.05 14.96
CA PRO A 225 -14.13 9.82 13.86
C PRO A 225 -12.97 10.82 13.90
N PHE A 226 -11.74 10.31 13.98
CA PHE A 226 -10.53 11.10 14.18
C PHE A 226 -9.74 11.28 12.87
N ASN A 227 -9.40 10.16 12.22
CA ASN A 227 -8.69 10.16 10.94
C ASN A 227 -9.03 8.92 10.13
N VAL A 228 -10.23 8.89 9.57
CA VAL A 228 -10.68 7.76 8.76
C VAL A 228 -9.96 7.80 7.40
N LEU A 229 -9.16 6.77 7.14
CA LEU A 229 -8.38 6.63 5.91
C LEU A 229 -8.84 5.43 5.10
N PRO A 230 -9.14 5.59 3.79
CA PRO A 230 -9.44 4.48 2.90
C PRO A 230 -8.19 3.65 2.59
N TYR A 231 -8.40 2.33 2.45
CA TYR A 231 -7.40 1.34 2.04
C TYR A 231 -7.68 0.84 0.64
N GLY A 232 -6.64 0.84 -0.21
CA GLY A 232 -6.67 0.32 -1.56
C GLY A 232 -5.45 -0.54 -1.86
N TYR A 233 -5.50 -1.29 -2.93
CA TYR A 233 -4.32 -2.01 -3.44
C TYR A 233 -3.46 -1.05 -4.25
N ALA A 234 -2.14 -1.14 -4.03
CA ALA A 234 -1.21 -0.20 -4.64
C ALA A 234 -0.40 -0.88 -5.75
N VAL A 235 -0.24 -0.18 -6.86
CA VAL A 235 0.52 -0.61 -8.03
C VAL A 235 1.49 0.48 -8.48
N LYS A 236 2.49 0.10 -9.28
CA LYS A 236 3.44 1.03 -9.88
C LYS A 236 2.74 1.98 -10.85
N PRO A 237 3.12 3.27 -10.91
CA PRO A 237 2.68 4.18 -11.95
C PRO A 237 3.16 3.76 -13.34
N GLY A 238 2.42 4.15 -14.39
CA GLY A 238 2.82 3.95 -15.78
C GLY A 238 2.18 2.73 -16.45
N ASP A 239 1.50 1.86 -15.72
CA ASP A 239 0.71 0.74 -16.27
C ASP A 239 -0.77 0.94 -15.94
N ALA A 240 -1.48 1.67 -16.81
CA ALA A 240 -2.89 1.97 -16.62
C ALA A 240 -3.78 0.73 -16.75
N GLU A 241 -3.42 -0.22 -17.62
CA GLU A 241 -4.18 -1.46 -17.83
C GLU A 241 -4.12 -2.36 -16.60
N TRP A 242 -2.94 -2.46 -15.97
CA TRP A 242 -2.79 -3.19 -14.73
C TRP A 242 -3.59 -2.56 -13.59
N LEU A 243 -3.54 -1.23 -13.45
CA LEU A 243 -4.37 -0.52 -12.48
C LEU A 243 -5.86 -0.81 -12.70
N VAL A 244 -6.33 -0.75 -13.94
CA VAL A 244 -7.72 -1.07 -14.29
C VAL A 244 -8.07 -2.51 -13.94
N ALA A 245 -7.18 -3.47 -14.20
CA ALA A 245 -7.40 -4.88 -13.87
C ALA A 245 -7.55 -5.10 -12.35
N VAL A 246 -6.68 -4.48 -11.54
CA VAL A 246 -6.74 -4.53 -10.07
C VAL A 246 -7.99 -3.81 -9.54
N ASP A 247 -8.33 -2.65 -10.10
CA ASP A 247 -9.54 -1.91 -9.71
C ASP A 247 -10.83 -2.68 -10.02
N GLN A 248 -10.89 -3.29 -11.20
CA GLN A 248 -12.01 -4.17 -11.59
C GLN A 248 -12.11 -5.40 -10.69
N PHE A 249 -10.99 -5.98 -10.25
CA PHE A 249 -11.02 -7.04 -9.26
C PHE A 249 -11.68 -6.57 -7.97
N VAL A 250 -11.28 -5.42 -7.42
CA VAL A 250 -11.91 -4.86 -6.21
C VAL A 250 -13.42 -4.65 -6.44
N GLN A 251 -13.80 -4.10 -7.59
CA GLN A 251 -15.22 -3.93 -7.94
C GLN A 251 -15.98 -5.26 -7.97
N ARG A 252 -15.38 -6.31 -8.53
CA ARG A 252 -16.02 -7.63 -8.58
C ARG A 252 -16.23 -8.21 -7.19
N ILE A 253 -15.20 -8.24 -6.34
CA ILE A 253 -15.30 -8.82 -4.99
C ILE A 253 -16.27 -8.06 -4.08
N GLN A 254 -16.47 -6.75 -4.32
CA GLN A 254 -17.50 -5.96 -3.64
C GLN A 254 -18.92 -6.41 -4.06
N ARG A 255 -19.12 -6.72 -5.35
CA ARG A 255 -20.42 -7.07 -5.91
C ARG A 255 -20.82 -8.53 -5.69
N ASP A 256 -19.86 -9.46 -5.77
CA ASP A 256 -20.12 -10.90 -5.70
C ASP A 256 -20.03 -11.49 -4.28
N GLY A 257 -19.75 -10.62 -3.28
CA GLY A 257 -19.74 -10.98 -1.87
C GLY A 257 -18.45 -11.63 -1.37
N ARG A 258 -17.41 -11.80 -2.20
CA ARG A 258 -16.10 -12.33 -1.77
C ARG A 258 -15.46 -11.43 -0.71
N LEU A 259 -15.54 -10.10 -0.88
CA LEU A 259 -15.04 -9.15 0.10
C LEU A 259 -15.76 -9.29 1.45
N ASP A 260 -17.10 -9.31 1.46
CA ASP A 260 -17.88 -9.46 2.69
C ASP A 260 -17.60 -10.80 3.38
N THR A 261 -17.41 -11.87 2.60
CA THR A 261 -17.09 -13.20 3.13
C THR A 261 -15.70 -13.23 3.79
N ALA A 262 -14.69 -12.70 3.12
CA ALA A 262 -13.33 -12.57 3.68
C ALA A 262 -13.32 -11.67 4.91
N ALA A 263 -14.00 -10.50 4.85
CA ALA A 263 -14.08 -9.58 5.97
C ALA A 263 -14.75 -10.19 7.20
N ARG A 264 -15.85 -10.93 7.04
CA ARG A 264 -16.50 -11.65 8.17
C ARG A 264 -15.58 -12.68 8.79
N ARG A 265 -14.85 -13.46 7.97
CA ARG A 265 -13.90 -14.49 8.45
C ARG A 265 -12.83 -13.90 9.36
N HIS A 266 -12.39 -12.68 9.06
CA HIS A 266 -11.32 -11.98 9.80
C HIS A 266 -11.83 -10.93 10.79
N GLY A 267 -13.16 -10.83 11.04
CA GLY A 267 -13.74 -9.86 11.97
C GLY A 267 -13.68 -8.40 11.50
N LEU A 268 -13.56 -8.16 10.19
CA LEU A 268 -13.35 -6.85 9.59
C LEU A 268 -14.59 -6.29 8.85
N GLY A 269 -15.75 -6.92 9.01
CA GLY A 269 -16.98 -6.51 8.31
C GLY A 269 -17.41 -5.05 8.58
N ALA A 270 -17.06 -4.51 9.75
CA ALA A 270 -17.41 -3.14 10.13
C ALA A 270 -16.66 -2.06 9.34
N ILE A 271 -15.55 -2.40 8.70
CA ILE A 271 -14.68 -1.43 8.00
C ILE A 271 -14.67 -1.62 6.48
N VAL A 272 -15.52 -2.50 5.95
CA VAL A 272 -15.67 -2.71 4.50
C VAL A 272 -16.31 -1.49 3.85
N VAL A 273 -15.76 -1.06 2.72
CA VAL A 273 -16.36 -0.05 1.82
C VAL A 273 -17.16 -0.77 0.73
N ARG A 274 -18.42 -0.38 0.57
CA ARG A 274 -19.37 -0.96 -0.40
C ARG A 274 -19.70 0.00 -1.52
#